data_c371e3371def131e98da1b8bad6bedb9
#
_entry.id   c371e3371def131e98da1b8bad6bedb9
#
_cell.length_a   1.000
_cell.length_b   1.000
_cell.length_c   1.000
_cell.angle_alpha   90.00
_cell.angle_beta   90.00
_cell.angle_gamma   90.00
#
_symmetry.space_group_name_H-M   'P 1'
#
loop_
_entity.id
_entity.type
_entity.pdbx_description
1 polymer ?
#
loop_
_entity_poly.entity_id
_entity_poly.type
_entity_poly.pdbx_seq_one_letter_code
_entity_poly.pdbx_strand_id
1 'polypeptide(L)'
;FWDSPYANTREDGTPVYTATYLVQKKDRTVRKFYDGWSADHFVELNPGHEIKHEYIITDARKGSELLYEPEFTMFFPRMYSNQASHISAYKRWSDFKGVAMRGTDREGKPTRIYMPTQGENLRFFLSYQVDWMYWRYFMWNFAGRQNDVQGSGNIMDGNWLTGFKTIDAERLGNQDLLPSSMTNNKALNKFYLLPLILGTIGFVFQL
;
A
#
# COMPACT_ATOMS: atom_id res chain seq x y z
N PHE A 1 2.38 -9.10 -8.85
CA PHE A 1 1.50 -10.08 -8.21
C PHE A 1 0.03 -9.74 -8.41
N TRP A 2 -0.28 -8.47 -8.56
CA TRP A 2 -1.60 -7.89 -8.80
C TRP A 2 -1.56 -6.98 -10.03
N ASP A 3 -0.54 -7.15 -10.85
CA ASP A 3 -0.40 -6.41 -12.07
C ASP A 3 -1.37 -6.91 -13.12
N SER A 4 -1.77 -5.97 -13.89
CA SER A 4 -2.49 -6.00 -15.13
C SER A 4 -3.10 -7.29 -15.75
N PRO A 5 -2.78 -8.54 -15.40
CA PRO A 5 -3.51 -9.66 -15.98
C PRO A 5 -4.99 -9.69 -15.58
N TYR A 6 -5.37 -8.85 -14.61
CA TYR A 6 -6.74 -8.76 -14.11
C TYR A 6 -7.42 -7.42 -14.45
N ALA A 7 -6.75 -6.55 -15.18
CA ALA A 7 -7.38 -5.36 -15.73
C ALA A 7 -8.11 -5.74 -17.03
N ASN A 8 -9.32 -5.21 -17.22
CA ASN A 8 -10.03 -5.40 -18.47
C ASN A 8 -9.20 -4.81 -19.61
N THR A 9 -8.95 -5.66 -20.60
CA THR A 9 -8.33 -5.28 -21.86
C THR A 9 -9.38 -5.37 -22.96
N ARG A 10 -9.14 -4.70 -24.07
CA ARG A 10 -9.93 -4.92 -25.30
C ARG A 10 -9.68 -6.33 -25.83
N GLU A 11 -10.54 -6.79 -26.75
CA GLU A 11 -10.39 -8.10 -27.41
C GLU A 11 -9.02 -8.29 -28.07
N ASP A 12 -8.37 -7.19 -28.48
CA ASP A 12 -7.02 -7.16 -29.04
C ASP A 12 -5.89 -7.16 -27.99
N GLY A 13 -6.22 -7.27 -26.70
CA GLY A 13 -5.26 -7.27 -25.60
C GLY A 13 -4.74 -5.89 -25.20
N THR A 14 -5.20 -4.80 -25.83
CA THR A 14 -4.79 -3.45 -25.47
C THR A 14 -5.52 -2.92 -24.24
N PRO A 15 -4.83 -2.19 -23.33
CA PRO A 15 -5.48 -1.56 -22.18
C PRO A 15 -6.58 -0.58 -22.62
N VAL A 16 -7.66 -0.50 -21.86
CA VAL A 16 -8.70 0.51 -22.08
C VAL A 16 -8.23 1.84 -21.54
N TYR A 17 -7.68 2.68 -22.40
CA TYR A 17 -7.33 4.07 -22.07
C TYR A 17 -8.48 5.02 -22.42
N THR A 18 -8.67 6.04 -21.60
CA THR A 18 -9.71 7.07 -21.80
C THR A 18 -9.17 8.38 -22.40
N ALA A 19 -7.92 8.39 -22.85
CA ALA A 19 -7.38 9.57 -23.53
C ALA A 19 -8.00 9.68 -24.92
N THR A 20 -8.69 10.78 -25.17
CA THR A 20 -9.29 11.10 -26.47
C THR A 20 -8.76 12.42 -27.00
N TYR A 21 -8.44 12.46 -28.29
CA TYR A 21 -8.08 13.67 -29.01
C TYR A 21 -9.31 14.18 -29.74
N LEU A 22 -9.60 15.47 -29.59
CA LEU A 22 -10.72 16.11 -30.27
C LEU A 22 -10.20 16.92 -31.45
N VAL A 23 -10.68 16.57 -32.61
CA VAL A 23 -10.45 17.34 -33.83
C VAL A 23 -11.70 18.16 -34.14
N GLN A 24 -11.58 19.48 -34.12
CA GLN A 24 -12.68 20.40 -34.33
C GLN A 24 -12.53 21.11 -35.66
N LYS A 25 -13.61 21.13 -36.43
CA LYS A 25 -13.74 21.93 -37.66
C LYS A 25 -14.25 23.34 -37.34
N LYS A 26 -14.05 24.28 -38.26
CA LYS A 26 -14.56 25.68 -38.10
C LYS A 26 -16.09 25.76 -37.92
N ASP A 27 -16.85 24.80 -38.41
CA ASP A 27 -18.31 24.69 -38.21
C ASP A 27 -18.70 24.11 -36.83
N ARG A 28 -17.75 23.93 -35.93
CA ARG A 28 -17.90 23.33 -34.59
C ARG A 28 -18.23 21.85 -34.58
N THR A 29 -18.21 21.16 -35.70
CA THR A 29 -18.28 19.68 -35.68
C THR A 29 -17.03 19.11 -35.05
N VAL A 30 -17.19 18.14 -34.16
CA VAL A 30 -16.09 17.53 -33.41
C VAL A 30 -16.02 16.04 -33.70
N ARG A 31 -14.84 15.58 -34.07
CA ARG A 31 -14.56 14.15 -34.21
C ARG A 31 -13.58 13.70 -33.15
N LYS A 32 -13.84 12.56 -32.52
CA LYS A 32 -13.01 11.99 -31.47
C LYS A 32 -12.05 10.96 -32.05
N PHE A 33 -10.79 10.99 -31.57
CA PHE A 33 -9.77 9.99 -31.84
C PHE A 33 -9.19 9.48 -30.52
N TYR A 34 -8.74 8.25 -30.49
CA TYR A 34 -8.22 7.60 -29.29
C TYR A 34 -6.70 7.60 -29.21
N ASP A 35 -6.03 8.06 -30.27
CA ASP A 35 -4.57 8.22 -30.32
C ASP A 35 -4.22 9.47 -31.14
N GLY A 36 -3.03 10.06 -30.83
CA GLY A 36 -2.57 11.29 -31.48
C GLY A 36 -2.25 11.11 -32.95
N TRP A 37 -1.68 9.97 -33.34
CA TRP A 37 -1.32 9.69 -34.73
C TRP A 37 -2.53 9.68 -35.66
N SER A 38 -3.61 9.02 -35.25
CA SER A 38 -4.86 9.00 -36.04
C SER A 38 -5.50 10.39 -36.13
N ALA A 39 -5.38 11.22 -35.09
CA ALA A 39 -5.87 12.58 -35.11
C ALA A 39 -5.05 13.48 -36.07
N ASP A 40 -3.74 13.39 -36.01
CA ASP A 40 -2.82 14.14 -36.89
C ASP A 40 -3.04 13.75 -38.36
N HIS A 41 -3.09 12.47 -38.65
CA HIS A 41 -3.33 11.95 -40.00
C HIS A 41 -4.69 12.36 -40.56
N PHE A 42 -5.73 12.41 -39.69
CA PHE A 42 -7.03 12.93 -40.12
C PHE A 42 -6.99 14.41 -40.49
N VAL A 43 -6.25 15.25 -39.75
CA VAL A 43 -6.11 16.68 -40.02
C VAL A 43 -5.32 16.92 -41.31
N GLU A 44 -4.27 16.13 -41.57
CA GLU A 44 -3.51 16.17 -42.82
C GLU A 44 -4.40 15.90 -44.04
N LEU A 45 -5.29 14.91 -43.95
CA LEU A 45 -6.21 14.53 -45.04
C LEU A 45 -7.42 15.47 -45.16
N ASN A 46 -7.73 16.24 -44.14
CA ASN A 46 -8.91 17.11 -44.08
C ASN A 46 -8.52 18.56 -43.72
N PRO A 47 -8.01 19.35 -44.66
CA PRO A 47 -7.62 20.73 -44.42
C PRO A 47 -8.79 21.56 -43.87
N GLY A 48 -8.50 22.37 -42.82
CA GLY A 48 -9.51 23.21 -42.15
C GLY A 48 -10.05 22.62 -40.82
N HIS A 49 -9.50 21.51 -40.41
CA HIS A 49 -9.67 20.98 -39.04
C HIS A 49 -8.47 21.36 -38.19
N GLU A 50 -8.70 21.58 -36.92
CA GLU A 50 -7.66 21.88 -35.93
C GLU A 50 -7.76 20.87 -34.77
N ILE A 51 -6.61 20.39 -34.31
CA ILE A 51 -6.52 19.60 -33.11
C ILE A 51 -6.53 20.56 -31.93
N LYS A 52 -7.53 20.47 -31.07
CA LYS A 52 -7.49 21.16 -29.78
C LYS A 52 -6.73 20.31 -28.77
N HIS A 53 -5.60 20.82 -28.33
CA HIS A 53 -4.79 20.20 -27.28
C HIS A 53 -5.35 20.45 -25.87
N GLU A 54 -6.62 20.79 -25.73
CA GLU A 54 -7.27 20.88 -24.43
C GLU A 54 -7.73 19.51 -23.99
N TYR A 55 -7.38 19.14 -22.76
CA TYR A 55 -7.96 17.99 -22.10
C TYR A 55 -9.44 18.24 -21.85
N ILE A 56 -10.28 17.83 -22.79
CA ILE A 56 -11.73 17.87 -22.61
C ILE A 56 -12.13 16.57 -21.95
N ILE A 57 -12.75 16.66 -20.79
CA ILE A 57 -13.42 15.51 -20.16
C ILE A 57 -14.59 15.12 -21.05
N THR A 58 -14.37 14.17 -21.95
CA THR A 58 -15.38 13.72 -22.91
C THR A 58 -16.26 12.61 -22.36
N ASP A 59 -15.91 12.06 -21.22
CA ASP A 59 -16.68 11.07 -20.49
C ASP A 59 -16.65 11.43 -19.00
N ALA A 60 -17.73 11.14 -18.28
CA ALA A 60 -17.83 11.32 -16.83
C ALA A 60 -16.81 10.44 -16.06
N ARG A 61 -16.11 9.56 -16.72
CA ARG A 61 -15.02 8.75 -16.18
C ARG A 61 -13.77 9.61 -16.06
N LYS A 62 -13.42 9.94 -14.83
CA LYS A 62 -12.18 10.65 -14.51
C LYS A 62 -10.99 9.70 -14.64
N GLY A 63 -10.27 9.76 -15.75
CA GLY A 63 -9.04 9.02 -15.94
C GLY A 63 -9.24 7.58 -16.44
N SER A 64 -8.14 6.88 -16.66
CA SER A 64 -8.13 5.45 -16.92
C SER A 64 -8.29 4.72 -15.60
N GLU A 65 -9.49 4.28 -15.27
CA GLU A 65 -9.70 3.36 -14.17
C GLU A 65 -9.40 1.94 -14.65
N LEU A 66 -8.51 1.26 -13.93
CA LEU A 66 -8.31 -0.15 -14.11
C LEU A 66 -9.56 -0.87 -13.59
N LEU A 67 -10.28 -1.52 -14.47
CA LEU A 67 -11.38 -2.39 -14.09
C LEU A 67 -10.78 -3.73 -13.65
N TYR A 68 -10.78 -3.95 -12.35
CA TYR A 68 -10.33 -5.23 -11.80
C TYR A 68 -11.47 -6.25 -11.81
N GLU A 69 -11.12 -7.50 -12.09
CA GLU A 69 -12.07 -8.59 -11.90
C GLU A 69 -12.56 -8.64 -10.44
N PRO A 70 -13.89 -8.79 -10.21
CA PRO A 70 -14.46 -8.77 -8.86
C PRO A 70 -13.83 -9.78 -7.90
N GLU A 71 -13.39 -10.94 -8.41
CA GLU A 71 -12.73 -11.99 -7.63
C GLU A 71 -11.41 -11.52 -6.99
N PHE A 72 -10.76 -10.50 -7.58
CA PHE A 72 -9.49 -9.95 -7.11
C PHE A 72 -9.64 -8.62 -6.39
N THR A 73 -10.86 -8.12 -6.19
CA THR A 73 -11.12 -6.91 -5.43
C THR A 73 -11.35 -7.23 -3.95
N MET A 74 -10.82 -6.40 -3.09
CA MET A 74 -10.92 -6.57 -1.64
C MET A 74 -11.25 -5.24 -0.96
N PHE A 75 -12.06 -5.31 0.09
CA PHE A 75 -12.48 -4.12 0.85
C PHE A 75 -11.34 -3.46 1.64
N PHE A 76 -10.42 -4.26 2.19
CA PHE A 76 -9.30 -3.76 2.98
C PHE A 76 -8.04 -3.55 2.13
N PRO A 77 -7.11 -2.67 2.59
CA PRO A 77 -5.78 -2.57 2.02
C PRO A 77 -5.15 -3.97 1.95
N ARG A 78 -4.90 -4.40 0.74
CA ARG A 78 -4.32 -5.73 0.50
C ARG A 78 -2.81 -5.68 0.65
N MET A 79 -2.25 -6.80 1.06
CA MET A 79 -0.82 -7.02 1.00
C MET A 79 -0.38 -7.05 -0.46
N TYR A 80 0.42 -6.07 -0.86
CA TYR A 80 0.94 -6.01 -2.23
C TYR A 80 2.39 -5.53 -2.25
N SER A 81 3.23 -6.27 -2.95
CA SER A 81 4.55 -5.83 -3.38
C SER A 81 5.09 -6.76 -4.47
N ASN A 82 5.90 -6.23 -5.37
CA ASN A 82 6.66 -7.01 -6.35
C ASN A 82 8.06 -7.42 -5.82
N GLN A 83 8.44 -6.96 -4.63
CA GLN A 83 9.72 -7.29 -4.01
C GLN A 83 9.61 -8.56 -3.16
N ALA A 84 10.50 -9.53 -3.37
CA ALA A 84 10.49 -10.81 -2.66
C ALA A 84 10.62 -10.67 -1.13
N SER A 85 11.39 -9.70 -0.66
CA SER A 85 11.55 -9.39 0.77
C SER A 85 10.26 -8.92 1.40
N HIS A 86 9.51 -8.06 0.71
CA HIS A 86 8.21 -7.58 1.18
C HIS A 86 7.17 -8.69 1.17
N ILE A 87 7.16 -9.53 0.13
CA ILE A 87 6.25 -10.68 0.05
C ILE A 87 6.47 -11.63 1.24
N SER A 88 7.72 -11.96 1.57
CA SER A 88 8.02 -12.80 2.73
C SER A 88 7.67 -12.14 4.06
N ALA A 89 7.89 -10.84 4.21
CA ALA A 89 7.45 -10.08 5.37
C ALA A 89 5.92 -10.10 5.52
N TYR A 90 5.18 -9.84 4.45
CA TYR A 90 3.72 -9.86 4.47
C TYR A 90 3.16 -11.23 4.86
N LYS A 91 3.73 -12.30 4.31
CA LYS A 91 3.35 -13.67 4.67
C LYS A 91 3.53 -13.95 6.17
N ARG A 92 4.62 -13.47 6.74
CA ARG A 92 4.89 -13.61 8.17
C ARG A 92 3.90 -12.82 9.04
N TRP A 93 3.65 -11.55 8.70
CA TRP A 93 2.75 -10.69 9.46
C TRP A 93 1.27 -11.10 9.39
N SER A 94 0.86 -11.73 8.30
CA SER A 94 -0.52 -12.19 8.09
C SER A 94 -0.77 -13.62 8.50
N ASP A 95 0.26 -14.39 8.83
CA ASP A 95 0.18 -15.88 8.94
C ASP A 95 -0.45 -16.49 7.68
N PHE A 96 0.13 -16.11 6.54
CA PHE A 96 -0.44 -16.37 5.23
C PHE A 96 -0.47 -17.85 4.87
N LYS A 97 -1.64 -18.35 4.53
CA LYS A 97 -1.88 -19.68 3.94
C LYS A 97 -2.39 -19.56 2.52
N GLY A 98 -3.28 -18.60 2.30
CA GLY A 98 -3.89 -18.27 1.02
C GLY A 98 -4.86 -19.31 0.51
N VAL A 99 -5.69 -18.91 -0.44
CA VAL A 99 -6.57 -19.79 -1.21
C VAL A 99 -5.94 -20.03 -2.58
N ALA A 100 -5.81 -21.30 -2.96
CA ALA A 100 -5.24 -21.67 -4.24
C ALA A 100 -6.23 -21.37 -5.36
N MET A 101 -5.80 -20.56 -6.32
CA MET A 101 -6.54 -20.26 -7.55
C MET A 101 -5.77 -20.71 -8.78
N ARG A 102 -6.47 -20.99 -9.87
CA ARG A 102 -5.85 -21.24 -11.17
C ARG A 102 -5.41 -19.91 -11.76
N GLY A 103 -4.17 -19.84 -12.19
CA GLY A 103 -3.64 -18.69 -12.90
C GLY A 103 -2.67 -19.11 -13.98
N THR A 104 -2.11 -18.15 -14.67
CA THR A 104 -1.03 -18.34 -15.63
C THR A 104 0.20 -17.59 -15.17
N ASP A 105 1.37 -18.15 -15.39
CA ASP A 105 2.62 -17.45 -15.16
C ASP A 105 2.91 -16.43 -16.28
N ARG A 106 4.04 -15.74 -16.17
CA ARG A 106 4.45 -14.76 -17.20
C ARG A 106 4.73 -15.37 -18.57
N GLU A 107 4.90 -16.69 -18.63
CA GLU A 107 5.15 -17.45 -19.85
C GLU A 107 3.88 -18.08 -20.43
N GLY A 108 2.72 -17.80 -19.81
CA GLY A 108 1.42 -18.34 -20.24
C GLY A 108 1.15 -19.77 -19.79
N LYS A 109 2.00 -20.35 -18.91
CA LYS A 109 1.79 -21.71 -18.39
C LYS A 109 0.79 -21.68 -17.24
N PRO A 110 -0.13 -22.65 -17.17
CA PRO A 110 -1.06 -22.77 -16.04
C PRO A 110 -0.30 -23.03 -14.75
N THR A 111 -0.51 -22.17 -13.77
CA THR A 111 0.11 -22.26 -12.44
C THR A 111 -0.93 -22.09 -11.34
N ARG A 112 -0.56 -22.46 -10.11
CA ARG A 112 -1.39 -22.18 -8.93
C ARG A 112 -0.92 -20.91 -8.27
N ILE A 113 -1.82 -19.95 -8.16
CA ILE A 113 -1.61 -18.69 -7.45
C ILE A 113 -2.32 -18.76 -6.12
N TYR A 114 -1.66 -18.36 -5.04
CA TYR A 114 -2.26 -18.30 -3.71
C TYR A 114 -2.69 -16.87 -3.39
N MET A 115 -3.99 -16.69 -3.23
CA MET A 115 -4.59 -15.39 -2.93
C MET A 115 -4.79 -15.22 -1.43
N PRO A 116 -4.46 -14.05 -0.85
CA PRO A 116 -4.78 -13.80 0.54
C PRO A 116 -6.30 -13.71 0.76
N THR A 117 -6.75 -14.26 1.86
CA THR A 117 -8.12 -14.12 2.32
C THR A 117 -8.35 -12.73 2.96
N GLN A 118 -9.61 -12.32 3.10
CA GLN A 118 -9.97 -11.11 3.85
C GLN A 118 -9.46 -11.15 5.31
N GLY A 119 -9.50 -12.33 5.94
CA GLY A 119 -8.99 -12.52 7.31
C GLY A 119 -7.48 -12.32 7.40
N GLU A 120 -6.72 -12.79 6.42
CA GLU A 120 -5.26 -12.58 6.35
C GLU A 120 -4.91 -11.11 6.10
N ASN A 121 -5.65 -10.42 5.22
CA ASN A 121 -5.47 -8.98 5.00
C ASN A 121 -5.80 -8.19 6.27
N LEU A 122 -6.88 -8.51 6.96
CA LEU A 122 -7.23 -7.87 8.23
C LEU A 122 -6.16 -8.11 9.30
N ARG A 123 -5.66 -9.34 9.41
CA ARG A 123 -4.56 -9.67 10.35
C ARG A 123 -3.31 -8.86 10.02
N PHE A 124 -2.94 -8.78 8.74
CA PHE A 124 -1.82 -7.93 8.31
C PHE A 124 -2.05 -6.46 8.68
N PHE A 125 -3.23 -5.92 8.42
CA PHE A 125 -3.58 -4.56 8.77
C PHE A 125 -3.41 -4.30 10.27
N LEU A 126 -3.97 -5.15 11.12
CA LEU A 126 -3.90 -5.00 12.57
C LEU A 126 -2.49 -5.20 13.11
N SER A 127 -1.80 -6.28 12.72
CA SER A 127 -0.49 -6.62 13.28
C SER A 127 0.64 -5.74 12.74
N TYR A 128 0.62 -5.41 11.45
CA TYR A 128 1.69 -4.61 10.85
C TYR A 128 1.38 -3.12 10.85
N GLN A 129 0.24 -2.69 10.30
CA GLN A 129 -0.04 -1.26 10.13
C GLN A 129 -0.49 -0.62 11.44
N VAL A 130 -1.40 -1.26 12.19
CA VAL A 130 -1.90 -0.68 13.44
C VAL A 130 -0.89 -0.90 14.58
N ASP A 131 -0.48 -2.13 14.85
CA ASP A 131 0.40 -2.41 15.98
C ASP A 131 1.85 -2.00 15.72
N TRP A 132 2.51 -2.58 14.69
CA TRP A 132 3.93 -2.33 14.45
C TRP A 132 4.23 -0.93 13.94
N MET A 133 3.48 -0.41 12.97
CA MET A 133 3.78 0.90 12.38
C MET A 133 3.21 2.05 13.21
N TYR A 134 1.95 1.97 13.65
CA TYR A 134 1.30 3.07 14.35
C TYR A 134 1.51 2.99 15.86
N TRP A 135 1.02 1.92 16.51
CA TRP A 135 1.04 1.81 17.99
C TRP A 135 2.46 1.79 18.56
N ARG A 136 3.36 1.03 17.97
CA ARG A 136 4.76 1.02 18.37
C ARG A 136 5.37 2.42 18.33
N TYR A 137 5.16 3.16 17.21
CA TYR A 137 5.70 4.51 17.05
C TYR A 137 5.07 5.50 18.03
N PHE A 138 3.76 5.38 18.29
CA PHE A 138 3.08 6.13 19.34
C PHE A 138 3.74 5.87 20.70
N MET A 139 3.93 4.61 21.06
CA MET A 139 4.53 4.23 22.34
C MET A 139 6.01 4.64 22.46
N TRP A 140 6.75 4.76 21.35
CA TRP A 140 8.10 5.32 21.37
C TRP A 140 8.15 6.74 21.95
N ASN A 141 7.13 7.53 21.68
CA ASN A 141 7.05 8.92 22.13
C ASN A 141 6.51 9.05 23.55
N PHE A 142 5.68 8.10 24.00
CA PHE A 142 4.97 8.21 25.26
C PHE A 142 5.45 7.25 26.35
N ALA A 143 6.07 6.15 26.00
CA ALA A 143 6.61 5.17 26.95
C ALA A 143 8.14 5.15 26.97
N GLY A 144 8.74 5.21 25.80
CA GLY A 144 10.17 5.11 25.55
C GLY A 144 10.51 4.11 24.46
N ARG A 145 11.78 4.02 24.09
CA ARG A 145 12.24 3.19 22.97
C ARG A 145 13.49 2.40 23.31
N GLN A 146 13.61 1.22 22.74
CA GLN A 146 14.75 0.32 22.88
C GLN A 146 15.98 0.84 22.16
N ASN A 147 15.82 1.26 20.91
CA ASN A 147 16.83 1.86 20.05
C ASN A 147 16.16 2.66 18.92
N ASP A 148 16.94 3.23 18.03
CA ASP A 148 16.48 3.98 16.85
C ASP A 148 16.43 3.15 15.56
N VAL A 149 16.69 1.86 15.65
CA VAL A 149 16.56 0.92 14.52
C VAL A 149 15.08 0.61 14.32
N GLN A 150 14.61 0.73 13.08
CA GLN A 150 13.19 0.49 12.81
C GLN A 150 12.74 -0.94 13.08
N GLY A 151 13.62 -1.92 12.83
CA GLY A 151 13.32 -3.34 12.99
C GLY A 151 12.20 -3.86 12.07
N SER A 152 11.86 -5.12 12.24
CA SER A 152 10.77 -5.79 11.47
C SER A 152 9.94 -6.73 12.35
N GLY A 153 9.68 -6.35 13.60
CA GLY A 153 8.93 -7.18 14.54
C GLY A 153 9.76 -8.21 15.31
N ASN A 154 11.08 -8.04 15.36
CA ASN A 154 11.94 -8.83 16.23
C ASN A 154 12.04 -8.18 17.61
N ILE A 155 12.47 -8.96 18.63
CA ILE A 155 12.62 -8.48 20.01
C ILE A 155 13.88 -7.62 20.23
N MET A 156 14.80 -7.58 19.27
CA MET A 156 16.10 -6.93 19.40
C MET A 156 16.09 -5.48 18.96
N ASP A 157 15.21 -5.12 18.03
CA ASP A 157 15.25 -3.82 17.37
C ASP A 157 13.88 -3.16 17.28
N GLY A 158 13.90 -1.85 17.53
CA GLY A 158 12.77 -1.00 17.23
C GLY A 158 11.57 -1.13 18.15
N ASN A 159 11.71 -1.78 19.30
CA ASN A 159 10.59 -1.93 20.23
C ASN A 159 10.41 -0.71 21.13
N TRP A 160 9.20 -0.51 21.61
CA TRP A 160 8.97 0.46 22.68
C TRP A 160 9.30 -0.17 24.05
N LEU A 161 9.74 0.66 24.99
CA LEU A 161 10.08 0.27 26.34
C LEU A 161 9.42 1.21 27.35
N THR A 162 8.91 0.66 28.43
CA THR A 162 8.36 1.48 29.52
C THR A 162 9.39 1.86 30.55
N GLY A 163 10.35 1.01 30.78
CA GLY A 163 11.25 1.04 31.91
C GLY A 163 10.79 0.20 33.11
N PHE A 164 9.51 -0.24 33.12
CA PHE A 164 9.02 -1.17 34.15
C PHE A 164 9.40 -2.59 33.76
N LYS A 165 10.26 -3.22 34.54
CA LYS A 165 10.82 -4.55 34.26
C LYS A 165 9.78 -5.62 34.01
N THR A 166 8.68 -5.60 34.74
CA THR A 166 7.58 -6.58 34.59
C THR A 166 6.90 -6.48 33.24
N ILE A 167 6.57 -5.28 32.79
CA ILE A 167 5.91 -5.04 31.49
C ILE A 167 6.85 -5.34 30.34
N ASP A 168 8.08 -4.85 30.43
CA ASP A 168 9.06 -4.99 29.36
C ASP A 168 9.55 -6.45 29.23
N ALA A 169 9.68 -7.19 30.35
CA ALA A 169 10.12 -8.58 30.35
C ALA A 169 9.08 -9.53 29.75
N GLU A 170 7.81 -9.28 29.94
CA GLU A 170 6.73 -10.07 29.34
C GLU A 170 6.75 -10.00 27.81
N ARG A 171 7.09 -8.83 27.26
CA ARG A 171 7.07 -8.56 25.82
C ARG A 171 8.40 -8.88 25.12
N LEU A 172 9.50 -8.55 25.74
CA LEU A 172 10.83 -8.53 25.12
C LEU A 172 11.83 -9.46 25.82
N GLY A 173 11.39 -10.20 26.82
CA GLY A 173 12.25 -11.03 27.64
C GLY A 173 12.97 -10.25 28.75
N ASN A 174 13.76 -10.96 29.56
CA ASN A 174 14.42 -10.38 30.71
C ASN A 174 15.40 -9.28 30.34
N GLN A 175 15.10 -8.05 30.74
CA GLN A 175 15.88 -6.86 30.41
C GLN A 175 17.21 -6.76 31.18
N ASP A 176 17.38 -7.51 32.24
CA ASP A 176 18.63 -7.53 33.02
C ASP A 176 19.71 -8.42 32.37
N LEU A 177 19.32 -9.29 31.43
CA LEU A 177 20.23 -10.19 30.74
C LEU A 177 20.69 -9.65 29.37
N LEU A 178 20.35 -8.41 29.05
CA LEU A 178 20.74 -7.81 27.80
C LEU A 178 22.23 -7.53 27.71
N PRO A 179 22.88 -7.73 26.56
CA PRO A 179 24.29 -7.38 26.35
C PRO A 179 24.53 -5.87 26.50
N SER A 180 25.74 -5.50 26.85
CA SER A 180 26.12 -4.08 27.06
C SER A 180 25.93 -3.22 25.81
N SER A 181 26.02 -3.80 24.61
CA SER A 181 25.74 -3.09 23.36
C SER A 181 24.30 -2.61 23.23
N MET A 182 23.36 -3.29 23.85
CA MET A 182 21.93 -2.87 23.88
C MET A 182 21.64 -1.93 25.04
N THR A 183 22.20 -2.20 26.22
CA THR A 183 21.96 -1.38 27.44
C THR A 183 22.63 -0.01 27.36
N ASN A 184 23.77 0.09 26.67
CA ASN A 184 24.53 1.34 26.50
C ASN A 184 24.18 2.10 25.21
N ASN A 185 23.08 1.73 24.54
CA ASN A 185 22.65 2.41 23.33
C ASN A 185 22.17 3.84 23.68
N LYS A 186 22.75 4.85 23.02
CA LYS A 186 22.39 6.26 23.23
C LYS A 186 20.94 6.60 22.89
N ALA A 187 20.31 5.81 22.06
CA ALA A 187 18.91 5.98 21.66
C ALA A 187 17.93 5.31 22.64
N LEU A 188 18.43 4.56 23.63
CA LEU A 188 17.59 3.94 24.66
C LEU A 188 16.94 5.00 25.54
N ASN A 189 15.62 5.01 25.59
CA ASN A 189 14.82 5.90 26.42
C ASN A 189 13.80 5.12 27.23
N LYS A 190 13.58 5.54 28.49
CA LYS A 190 12.59 4.94 29.39
C LYS A 190 11.85 6.08 30.09
N PHE A 191 10.61 6.32 29.77
CA PHE A 191 9.82 7.43 30.29
C PHE A 191 8.84 7.01 31.37
N TYR A 192 8.82 5.74 31.74
CA TYR A 192 7.94 5.18 32.78
C TYR A 192 6.46 5.54 32.59
N LEU A 193 6.04 5.64 31.34
CA LEU A 193 4.69 6.03 30.91
C LEU A 193 4.25 7.44 31.37
N LEU A 194 5.15 8.26 31.91
CA LEU A 194 4.82 9.60 32.43
C LEU A 194 4.18 10.50 31.33
N PRO A 195 4.74 10.60 30.13
CA PRO A 195 4.11 11.41 29.08
C PRO A 195 2.72 10.89 28.69
N LEU A 196 2.51 9.57 28.68
CA LEU A 196 1.22 8.97 28.39
C LEU A 196 0.17 9.32 29.46
N ILE A 197 0.55 9.20 30.73
CA ILE A 197 -0.34 9.52 31.86
C ILE A 197 -0.72 11.00 31.84
N LEU A 198 0.25 11.89 31.71
CA LEU A 198 0.01 13.33 31.69
C LEU A 198 -0.83 13.74 30.45
N GLY A 199 -0.54 13.16 29.30
CA GLY A 199 -1.33 13.39 28.08
C GLY A 199 -2.78 12.91 28.22
N THR A 200 -2.99 11.76 28.85
CA THR A 200 -4.33 11.23 29.12
C THR A 200 -5.11 12.11 30.10
N ILE A 201 -4.46 12.55 31.18
CA ILE A 201 -5.06 13.47 32.15
C ILE A 201 -5.46 14.78 31.43
N GLY A 202 -4.55 15.36 30.63
CA GLY A 202 -4.83 16.60 29.90
C GLY A 202 -5.96 16.44 28.90
N PHE A 203 -6.05 15.29 28.20
CA PHE A 203 -7.14 15.00 27.29
C PHE A 203 -8.49 14.91 28.00
N VAL A 204 -8.55 14.17 29.11
CA VAL A 204 -9.77 14.05 29.90
C VAL A 204 -10.21 15.39 30.51
N PHE A 205 -9.25 16.24 30.87
CA PHE A 205 -9.57 17.57 31.41
C PHE A 205 -10.15 18.53 30.39
N GLN A 206 -9.92 18.29 29.08
CA GLN A 206 -10.43 19.13 27.99
C GLN A 206 -11.78 18.66 27.45
N LEU A 207 -12.24 17.47 27.80
CA LEU A 207 -13.55 16.94 27.41
C LEU A 207 -14.65 17.46 28.36
#